data_22890b9e77de0e3a576cf402f2054f01
#
_entry.id   22890b9e77de0e3a576cf402f2054f01
#
_cell.length_a   1.000
_cell.length_b   1.000
_cell.length_c   1.000
_cell.angle_alpha   90.00
_cell.angle_beta   90.00
_cell.angle_gamma   90.00
#
_symmetry.space_group_name_H-M   'P 1'
#
loop_
_entity.id
_entity.type
_entity.pdbx_description
1 polymer ?
#
loop_
_entity_poly.entity_id
_entity_poly.type
_entity_poly.pdbx_seq_one_letter_code
_entity_poly.pdbx_strand_id
1 'polypeptide(L)'
;MISSKQLLIIGAALLVVLVPVAAVGFLFFPPDFAYSHTSTYSYTTSISTNTTIENATFYLPFPAGADVDADAASDLWIYDDNGTELTDWDAAIAQTAHGSMLRLQVDRLVGEDRYILWTYAPNGSVIDREQIGPDEIPTNMTNKELSPDPTRYSIAWQQSVDHDIETRYPIGNASFLAPLGNVSSTECEYVWDDSDTCWEFTTIAAVMYDTPTDAIVTIDEIRFEAWNEWGFWLSNSFNMFEATTPPVIYADGRQGWTQLEGDLHAGMGRYDGPSR
;
A
#
# COMPACT_ATOMS: atom_id res chain seq x y z
N MET A 1 40.21 -51.82 13.92
CA MET A 1 39.22 -51.71 15.03
C MET A 1 39.65 -50.57 15.94
N ILE A 2 38.83 -49.54 16.10
CA ILE A 2 39.08 -48.41 17.02
C ILE A 2 38.87 -48.94 18.45
N SER A 3 39.83 -48.76 19.36
CA SER A 3 39.68 -49.26 20.70
C SER A 3 38.66 -48.38 21.49
N SER A 4 38.03 -48.98 22.50
CA SER A 4 37.05 -48.27 23.34
C SER A 4 37.64 -46.98 23.99
N LYS A 5 38.95 -46.97 24.29
CA LYS A 5 39.65 -45.78 24.76
C LYS A 5 39.80 -44.68 23.73
N GLN A 6 39.98 -45.03 22.45
CA GLN A 6 40.03 -44.05 21.35
C GLN A 6 38.65 -43.45 21.06
N LEU A 7 37.59 -44.23 21.18
CA LEU A 7 36.21 -43.73 21.06
C LEU A 7 35.86 -42.74 22.17
N LEU A 8 36.29 -42.99 23.37
CA LEU A 8 36.09 -42.13 24.57
C LEU A 8 36.83 -40.79 24.44
N ILE A 9 38.05 -40.81 23.90
CA ILE A 9 38.84 -39.59 23.65
C ILE A 9 38.24 -38.77 22.52
N ILE A 10 37.78 -39.38 21.46
CA ILE A 10 37.10 -38.68 20.33
C ILE A 10 35.78 -38.04 20.80
N GLY A 11 34.97 -38.76 21.61
CA GLY A 11 33.74 -38.24 22.17
C GLY A 11 33.96 -37.05 23.09
N ALA A 12 34.99 -37.11 23.96
CA ALA A 12 35.36 -36.02 24.85
C ALA A 12 35.90 -34.79 24.09
N ALA A 13 36.69 -35.01 23.04
CA ALA A 13 37.19 -33.91 22.20
C ALA A 13 36.03 -33.23 21.39
N LEU A 14 35.07 -33.99 20.92
CA LEU A 14 33.87 -33.48 20.25
C LEU A 14 33.01 -32.64 21.22
N LEU A 15 32.80 -33.09 22.44
CA LEU A 15 32.07 -32.35 23.48
C LEU A 15 32.75 -31.01 23.82
N VAL A 16 34.10 -31.03 23.95
CA VAL A 16 34.88 -29.80 24.26
C VAL A 16 34.78 -28.74 23.15
N VAL A 17 34.56 -29.15 21.90
CA VAL A 17 34.40 -28.22 20.77
C VAL A 17 32.93 -27.83 20.58
N LEU A 18 32.00 -28.77 20.65
CA LEU A 18 30.59 -28.51 20.39
C LEU A 18 29.91 -27.66 21.49
N VAL A 19 30.28 -27.86 22.75
CA VAL A 19 29.68 -27.09 23.87
C VAL A 19 30.04 -25.60 23.79
N PRO A 20 31.29 -25.16 23.56
CA PRO A 20 31.64 -23.77 23.40
C PRO A 20 31.02 -23.17 22.14
N VAL A 21 30.97 -23.91 21.02
CA VAL A 21 30.32 -23.44 19.77
C VAL A 21 28.83 -23.22 19.97
N ALA A 22 28.15 -24.13 20.66
CA ALA A 22 26.74 -23.95 20.99
C ALA A 22 26.54 -22.78 21.99
N ALA A 23 27.41 -22.63 23.00
CA ALA A 23 27.34 -21.51 23.95
C ALA A 23 27.60 -20.16 23.29
N VAL A 24 28.57 -20.08 22.36
CA VAL A 24 28.81 -18.88 21.55
C VAL A 24 27.63 -18.62 20.65
N GLY A 25 27.06 -19.63 19.99
CA GLY A 25 25.83 -19.51 19.23
C GLY A 25 24.67 -18.95 20.05
N PHE A 26 24.47 -19.45 21.28
CA PHE A 26 23.44 -18.93 22.19
C PHE A 26 23.68 -17.49 22.68
N LEU A 27 24.96 -17.07 22.81
CA LEU A 27 25.33 -15.72 23.24
C LEU A 27 25.20 -14.68 22.10
N PHE A 28 25.44 -15.10 20.88
CA PHE A 28 25.35 -14.22 19.72
C PHE A 28 23.99 -14.27 19.02
N PHE A 29 23.20 -15.31 19.23
CA PHE A 29 21.84 -15.49 18.70
C PHE A 29 20.91 -15.89 19.84
N PRO A 30 20.50 -14.95 20.71
CA PRO A 30 19.54 -15.24 21.76
C PRO A 30 18.26 -15.82 21.14
N PRO A 31 17.56 -16.72 21.82
CA PRO A 31 16.36 -17.39 21.30
C PRO A 31 15.27 -16.42 20.84
N ASP A 32 15.24 -15.20 21.36
CA ASP A 32 14.31 -14.14 20.96
C ASP A 32 14.61 -13.59 19.54
N PHE A 33 15.82 -13.83 19.00
CA PHE A 33 16.16 -13.52 17.59
C PHE A 33 15.70 -14.61 16.61
N ALA A 34 15.20 -15.72 17.12
CA ALA A 34 14.90 -16.87 16.27
C ALA A 34 13.52 -16.80 15.62
N TYR A 35 12.60 -16.00 16.17
CA TYR A 35 11.24 -15.88 15.68
C TYR A 35 10.75 -14.44 15.84
N SER A 36 10.39 -13.82 14.75
CA SER A 36 9.66 -12.55 14.73
C SER A 36 8.30 -12.78 14.06
N HIS A 37 7.27 -12.16 14.59
CA HIS A 37 5.95 -12.15 14.00
C HIS A 37 5.40 -10.73 14.08
N THR A 38 4.91 -10.22 12.96
CA THR A 38 4.26 -8.92 12.85
C THR A 38 3.05 -9.04 11.96
N SER A 39 1.97 -8.42 12.37
CA SER A 39 0.74 -8.29 11.58
C SER A 39 0.50 -6.81 11.34
N THR A 40 0.25 -6.43 10.09
CA THR A 40 0.24 -5.01 9.71
C THR A 40 -0.86 -4.74 8.68
N TYR A 41 -1.55 -3.63 8.87
CA TYR A 41 -2.40 -2.99 7.88
C TYR A 41 -1.65 -1.83 7.24
N SER A 42 -1.82 -1.64 5.93
CA SER A 42 -1.29 -0.51 5.17
C SER A 42 -2.35 0.05 4.24
N TYR A 43 -2.40 1.36 4.13
CA TYR A 43 -3.27 2.09 3.24
C TYR A 43 -2.46 3.11 2.46
N THR A 44 -2.63 3.14 1.15
CA THR A 44 -1.95 4.10 0.28
C THR A 44 -2.87 4.58 -0.83
N THR A 45 -2.74 5.86 -1.17
CA THR A 45 -3.34 6.46 -2.37
C THR A 45 -2.59 7.74 -2.71
N SER A 46 -2.92 8.38 -3.80
CA SER A 46 -2.50 9.74 -4.05
C SER A 46 -3.60 10.59 -4.69
N ILE A 47 -3.49 11.89 -4.50
CA ILE A 47 -4.37 12.90 -5.11
C ILE A 47 -3.50 13.74 -6.01
N SER A 48 -3.95 13.98 -7.24
CA SER A 48 -3.25 14.87 -8.15
C SER A 48 -4.19 15.91 -8.75
N THR A 49 -3.62 17.07 -9.06
CA THR A 49 -4.35 18.16 -9.71
C THR A 49 -3.45 18.91 -10.67
N ASN A 50 -4.01 19.34 -11.81
CA ASN A 50 -3.31 20.14 -12.82
C ASN A 50 -3.38 21.65 -12.55
N THR A 51 -4.16 22.08 -11.57
CA THR A 51 -4.31 23.50 -11.21
C THR A 51 -4.59 23.64 -9.74
N THR A 52 -4.30 24.81 -9.19
CA THR A 52 -4.58 25.11 -7.76
C THR A 52 -6.08 25.13 -7.52
N ILE A 53 -6.52 24.41 -6.50
CA ILE A 53 -7.91 24.41 -6.01
C ILE A 53 -7.95 24.87 -4.56
N GLU A 54 -9.04 25.53 -4.17
CA GLU A 54 -9.22 26.10 -2.82
C GLU A 54 -10.30 25.32 -2.06
N ASN A 55 -10.19 25.28 -0.73
CA ASN A 55 -11.14 24.61 0.18
C ASN A 55 -11.48 23.17 -0.24
N ALA A 56 -10.45 22.40 -0.57
CA ALA A 56 -10.65 21.04 -1.05
C ALA A 56 -11.02 20.09 0.10
N THR A 57 -12.02 19.27 -0.14
CA THR A 57 -12.42 18.17 0.75
C THR A 57 -12.55 16.89 -0.06
N PHE A 58 -11.85 15.86 0.40
CA PHE A 58 -11.89 14.52 -0.17
C PHE A 58 -12.54 13.57 0.82
N TYR A 59 -13.40 12.68 0.33
CA TYR A 59 -13.90 11.53 1.07
C TYR A 59 -13.43 10.27 0.36
N LEU A 60 -12.61 9.48 1.04
CA LEU A 60 -12.01 8.28 0.51
C LEU A 60 -12.51 7.06 1.28
N PRO A 61 -12.75 5.91 0.61
CA PRO A 61 -12.99 4.68 1.34
C PRO A 61 -11.78 4.38 2.21
N PHE A 62 -12.03 4.03 3.47
CA PHE A 62 -10.99 3.73 4.44
C PHE A 62 -11.35 2.41 5.14
N PRO A 63 -10.36 1.61 5.53
CA PRO A 63 -10.64 0.33 6.17
C PRO A 63 -11.51 0.52 7.40
N ALA A 64 -12.55 -0.29 7.51
CA ALA A 64 -13.44 -0.33 8.64
C ALA A 64 -13.40 -1.72 9.28
N GLY A 65 -13.38 -1.77 10.60
CA GLY A 65 -13.34 -3.01 11.37
C GLY A 65 -12.91 -2.75 12.80
N ALA A 66 -12.89 -3.81 13.61
CA ALA A 66 -12.53 -3.71 15.02
C ALA A 66 -11.02 -3.46 15.23
N ASP A 67 -10.20 -3.78 14.24
CA ASP A 67 -8.75 -3.75 14.36
C ASP A 67 -8.14 -2.41 13.93
N VAL A 68 -8.92 -1.53 13.27
CA VAL A 68 -8.45 -0.20 12.87
C VAL A 68 -8.85 0.81 13.92
N ASP A 69 -7.86 1.50 14.47
CA ASP A 69 -8.06 2.48 15.52
C ASP A 69 -8.96 3.64 15.06
N ALA A 70 -9.80 4.14 15.97
CA ALA A 70 -10.65 5.30 15.69
C ALA A 70 -9.84 6.56 15.35
N ASP A 71 -8.61 6.64 15.84
CA ASP A 71 -7.67 7.74 15.64
C ASP A 71 -6.72 7.51 14.45
N ALA A 72 -6.93 6.45 13.65
CA ALA A 72 -6.07 6.09 12.51
C ALA A 72 -5.83 7.26 11.53
N ALA A 73 -6.81 8.18 11.41
CA ALA A 73 -6.66 9.37 10.60
C ALA A 73 -5.59 10.35 11.12
N SER A 74 -5.28 10.33 12.42
CA SER A 74 -4.23 11.18 13.00
C SER A 74 -2.81 10.70 12.69
N ASP A 75 -2.67 9.46 12.28
CA ASP A 75 -1.40 8.81 11.98
C ASP A 75 -1.13 8.71 10.47
N LEU A 76 -1.90 9.46 9.67
CA LEU A 76 -1.68 9.58 8.23
C LEU A 76 -0.43 10.40 7.94
N TRP A 77 0.35 9.94 6.98
CA TRP A 77 1.44 10.70 6.37
C TRP A 77 0.99 11.22 5.01
N ILE A 78 1.17 12.52 4.80
CA ILE A 78 0.84 13.18 3.53
C ILE A 78 2.11 13.88 3.03
N TYR A 79 2.50 13.60 1.81
CA TYR A 79 3.72 14.12 1.18
C TYR A 79 3.42 14.79 -0.14
N ASP A 80 4.15 15.88 -0.44
CA ASP A 80 4.17 16.47 -1.77
C ASP A 80 5.06 15.70 -2.77
N ASP A 81 5.11 16.16 -4.01
CA ASP A 81 5.95 15.61 -5.08
C ASP A 81 7.46 15.55 -4.73
N ASN A 82 7.92 16.37 -3.81
CA ASN A 82 9.31 16.44 -3.37
C ASN A 82 9.59 15.53 -2.18
N GLY A 83 8.57 14.82 -1.69
CA GLY A 83 8.65 14.00 -0.48
C GLY A 83 8.66 14.82 0.81
N THR A 84 8.19 16.07 0.77
CA THR A 84 8.04 16.91 1.96
C THR A 84 6.74 16.54 2.66
N GLU A 85 6.82 16.23 3.95
CA GLU A 85 5.64 15.95 4.76
C GLU A 85 4.82 17.23 4.98
N LEU A 86 3.52 17.13 4.75
CA LEU A 86 2.56 18.22 4.88
C LEU A 86 1.75 18.05 6.18
N THR A 87 1.65 19.10 6.96
CA THR A 87 0.98 19.11 8.26
C THR A 87 -0.22 20.04 8.33
N ASP A 88 -0.57 20.66 7.21
CA ASP A 88 -1.67 21.63 7.07
C ASP A 88 -2.98 20.97 6.57
N TRP A 89 -3.00 19.65 6.44
CA TRP A 89 -4.20 18.90 6.12
C TRP A 89 -4.95 18.49 7.39
N ASP A 90 -6.27 18.69 7.40
CA ASP A 90 -7.16 18.16 8.43
C ASP A 90 -7.67 16.77 7.98
N ALA A 91 -7.24 15.73 8.70
CA ALA A 91 -7.61 14.35 8.44
C ALA A 91 -8.49 13.80 9.57
N ALA A 92 -9.60 13.19 9.23
CA ALA A 92 -10.52 12.59 10.21
C ALA A 92 -11.34 11.43 9.59
N ILE A 93 -11.74 10.48 10.43
CA ILE A 93 -12.76 9.51 10.06
C ILE A 93 -14.15 10.15 10.23
N ALA A 94 -14.82 10.39 9.12
CA ALA A 94 -16.14 11.03 9.08
C ALA A 94 -17.26 10.01 8.86
N GLN A 95 -18.34 10.13 9.63
CA GLN A 95 -19.56 9.38 9.37
C GLN A 95 -20.36 10.06 8.26
N THR A 96 -20.59 9.34 7.17
CA THR A 96 -21.32 9.82 6.01
C THR A 96 -22.59 8.99 5.78
N ALA A 97 -23.41 9.38 4.81
CA ALA A 97 -24.53 8.54 4.36
C ALA A 97 -24.06 7.20 3.75
N HIS A 98 -22.79 7.10 3.43
CA HIS A 98 -22.15 5.92 2.81
C HIS A 98 -21.27 5.13 3.80
N GLY A 99 -21.37 5.43 5.10
CA GLY A 99 -20.56 4.82 6.15
C GLY A 99 -19.39 5.67 6.62
N SER A 100 -18.48 5.06 7.37
CA SER A 100 -17.25 5.69 7.84
C SER A 100 -16.28 5.85 6.67
N MET A 101 -15.76 7.06 6.49
CA MET A 101 -14.84 7.38 5.41
C MET A 101 -13.70 8.26 5.92
N LEU A 102 -12.55 8.17 5.31
CA LEU A 102 -11.48 9.13 5.52
C LEU A 102 -11.87 10.44 4.86
N ARG A 103 -11.97 11.51 5.68
CA ARG A 103 -12.12 12.88 5.22
C ARG A 103 -10.76 13.56 5.28
N LEU A 104 -10.33 14.12 4.17
CA LEU A 104 -9.15 14.97 4.07
C LEU A 104 -9.58 16.38 3.65
N GLN A 105 -9.16 17.40 4.38
CA GLN A 105 -9.44 18.80 4.06
C GLN A 105 -8.15 19.59 4.00
N VAL A 106 -8.08 20.48 3.02
CA VAL A 106 -6.97 21.44 2.88
C VAL A 106 -7.53 22.76 2.32
N ASP A 107 -7.07 23.87 2.88
CA ASP A 107 -7.51 25.20 2.43
C ASP A 107 -7.06 25.49 1.00
N ARG A 108 -5.89 24.98 0.62
CA ARG A 108 -5.33 25.19 -0.70
C ARG A 108 -4.49 24.01 -1.16
N LEU A 109 -4.90 23.40 -2.27
CA LEU A 109 -4.14 22.36 -2.95
C LEU A 109 -3.47 22.97 -4.18
N VAL A 110 -2.15 23.11 -4.13
CA VAL A 110 -1.38 23.72 -5.21
C VAL A 110 -1.25 22.74 -6.35
N GLY A 111 -1.68 23.12 -7.54
CA GLY A 111 -1.54 22.33 -8.74
C GLY A 111 -0.83 23.09 -9.84
N GLU A 112 -0.06 22.37 -10.63
CA GLU A 112 0.65 22.89 -11.80
C GLU A 112 0.34 22.01 -13.01
N ASP A 113 0.09 22.66 -14.14
CA ASP A 113 -0.07 21.97 -15.42
C ASP A 113 1.32 21.67 -16.00
N ARG A 114 1.80 20.45 -15.75
CA ARG A 114 3.12 20.00 -16.15
C ARG A 114 3.03 18.75 -17.03
N TYR A 115 4.07 18.51 -17.80
CA TYR A 115 4.17 17.37 -18.70
C TYR A 115 5.56 16.73 -18.64
N ILE A 116 5.61 15.43 -18.84
CA ILE A 116 6.85 14.72 -19.15
C ILE A 116 6.96 14.61 -20.67
N LEU A 117 8.03 15.17 -21.21
CA LEU A 117 8.41 15.01 -22.62
C LEU A 117 9.39 13.85 -22.73
N TRP A 118 8.93 12.76 -23.33
CA TRP A 118 9.77 11.61 -23.66
C TRP A 118 10.34 11.78 -25.05
N THR A 119 11.65 11.54 -25.23
CA THR A 119 12.30 11.51 -26.54
C THR A 119 12.82 10.11 -26.83
N TYR A 120 12.52 9.60 -28.00
CA TYR A 120 12.86 8.23 -28.42
C TYR A 120 13.91 8.22 -29.52
N ALA A 121 14.82 7.25 -29.47
CA ALA A 121 15.69 6.90 -30.57
C ALA A 121 14.90 6.23 -31.71
N PRO A 122 15.45 6.14 -32.95
CA PRO A 122 14.77 5.46 -34.05
C PRO A 122 14.43 3.97 -33.81
N ASN A 123 15.10 3.33 -32.87
CA ASN A 123 14.83 1.94 -32.46
C ASN A 123 13.74 1.83 -31.38
N GLY A 124 13.10 2.95 -30.97
CA GLY A 124 12.07 2.99 -29.96
C GLY A 124 12.56 3.03 -28.50
N SER A 125 13.88 3.09 -28.25
CA SER A 125 14.38 3.25 -26.87
C SER A 125 14.27 4.71 -26.42
N VAL A 126 13.92 4.92 -25.14
CA VAL A 126 13.95 6.25 -24.50
C VAL A 126 15.38 6.73 -24.41
N ILE A 127 15.65 7.94 -24.90
CA ILE A 127 16.97 8.59 -24.86
C ILE A 127 16.98 9.83 -23.97
N ASP A 128 15.80 10.42 -23.71
CA ASP A 128 15.68 11.59 -22.85
C ASP A 128 14.28 11.65 -22.21
N ARG A 129 14.23 12.24 -21.01
CA ARG A 129 13.02 12.51 -20.26
C ARG A 129 13.15 13.88 -19.59
N GLU A 130 12.29 14.81 -19.95
CA GLU A 130 12.30 16.17 -19.45
C GLU A 130 10.91 16.56 -18.92
N GLN A 131 10.85 17.20 -17.74
CA GLN A 131 9.64 17.82 -17.24
C GLN A 131 9.52 19.23 -17.79
N ILE A 132 8.42 19.55 -18.42
CA ILE A 132 8.20 20.84 -19.10
C ILE A 132 6.84 21.45 -18.72
N GLY A 133 6.76 22.77 -18.81
CA GLY A 133 5.49 23.50 -18.72
C GLY A 133 4.69 23.50 -20.04
N PRO A 134 3.42 23.90 -19.99
CA PRO A 134 2.58 23.97 -21.21
C PRO A 134 3.16 24.90 -22.28
N ASP A 135 3.86 25.98 -21.91
CA ASP A 135 4.47 26.93 -22.85
C ASP A 135 5.74 26.40 -23.51
N GLU A 136 6.30 25.30 -22.99
CA GLU A 136 7.53 24.67 -23.47
C GLU A 136 7.28 23.47 -24.39
N ILE A 137 6.02 23.14 -24.66
CA ILE A 137 5.65 22.02 -25.52
C ILE A 137 6.22 22.23 -26.93
N PRO A 138 7.10 21.34 -27.45
CA PRO A 138 7.70 21.51 -28.75
C PRO A 138 6.66 21.44 -29.88
N THR A 139 6.80 22.29 -30.88
CA THR A 139 5.96 22.22 -32.09
C THR A 139 6.26 21.00 -32.96
N ASN A 140 7.47 20.43 -32.84
CA ASN A 140 7.87 19.19 -33.52
C ASN A 140 7.90 18.03 -32.52
N MET A 141 6.96 17.11 -32.66
CA MET A 141 6.81 15.91 -31.84
C MET A 141 7.36 14.65 -32.51
N THR A 142 8.22 14.77 -33.54
CA THR A 142 8.81 13.58 -34.17
C THR A 142 9.67 12.81 -33.15
N ASN A 143 9.38 11.54 -32.95
CA ASN A 143 10.00 10.68 -31.95
C ASN A 143 9.89 11.21 -30.50
N LYS A 144 8.85 11.97 -30.21
CA LYS A 144 8.54 12.51 -28.89
C LYS A 144 7.12 12.14 -28.48
N GLU A 145 6.94 11.95 -27.19
CA GLU A 145 5.64 11.70 -26.56
C GLU A 145 5.48 12.62 -25.37
N LEU A 146 4.26 13.11 -25.17
CA LEU A 146 3.91 14.00 -24.06
C LEU A 146 2.95 13.27 -23.13
N SER A 147 3.33 13.18 -21.86
CA SER A 147 2.47 12.62 -20.81
C SER A 147 2.15 13.69 -19.76
N PRO A 148 0.89 13.89 -19.34
CA PRO A 148 0.58 14.75 -18.21
C PRO A 148 1.34 14.34 -16.95
N ASP A 149 1.82 15.31 -16.20
CA ASP A 149 2.52 15.13 -14.92
C ASP A 149 1.99 16.15 -13.90
N PRO A 150 0.72 16.02 -13.49
CA PRO A 150 0.10 16.95 -12.54
C PRO A 150 0.79 16.85 -11.17
N THR A 151 0.70 17.92 -10.38
CA THR A 151 1.17 17.91 -8.99
C THR A 151 0.46 16.82 -8.19
N ARG A 152 1.24 16.01 -7.48
CA ARG A 152 0.76 14.83 -6.75
C ARG A 152 1.00 14.96 -5.26
N TYR A 153 0.05 14.45 -4.49
CA TYR A 153 0.07 14.36 -3.03
C TYR A 153 -0.13 12.91 -2.62
N SER A 154 0.90 12.31 -2.05
CA SER A 154 0.87 10.92 -1.60
C SER A 154 0.34 10.83 -0.18
N ILE A 155 -0.57 9.90 0.06
CA ILE A 155 -1.23 9.65 1.33
C ILE A 155 -0.93 8.22 1.72
N ALA A 156 -0.41 8.02 2.93
CA ALA A 156 -0.09 6.70 3.45
C ALA A 156 -0.45 6.60 4.93
N TRP A 157 -0.81 5.38 5.34
CA TRP A 157 -1.05 5.00 6.72
C TRP A 157 -0.63 3.56 6.94
N GLN A 158 -0.14 3.25 8.13
CA GLN A 158 0.23 1.90 8.52
C GLN A 158 -0.05 1.69 10.00
N GLN A 159 -0.59 0.52 10.34
CA GLN A 159 -0.84 0.11 11.72
C GLN A 159 -0.42 -1.33 11.94
N SER A 160 0.38 -1.59 12.98
CA SER A 160 0.66 -2.94 13.43
C SER A 160 -0.33 -3.37 14.50
N VAL A 161 -0.74 -4.64 14.47
CA VAL A 161 -1.63 -5.25 15.47
C VAL A 161 -0.93 -6.42 16.16
N ASP A 162 -1.41 -6.80 17.34
CA ASP A 162 -0.78 -7.81 18.21
C ASP A 162 -1.32 -9.23 18.00
N HIS A 163 -2.16 -9.43 17.00
CA HIS A 163 -2.76 -10.71 16.63
C HIS A 163 -2.65 -10.96 15.13
N ASP A 164 -2.87 -12.22 14.73
CA ASP A 164 -2.88 -12.62 13.33
C ASP A 164 -4.10 -12.02 12.63
N ILE A 165 -3.87 -11.37 11.47
CA ILE A 165 -4.93 -10.88 10.61
C ILE A 165 -5.47 -12.05 9.78
N GLU A 166 -6.79 -12.16 9.66
CA GLU A 166 -7.42 -13.14 8.75
C GLU A 166 -7.21 -12.72 7.29
N THR A 167 -6.18 -13.26 6.64
CA THR A 167 -5.79 -12.90 5.28
C THR A 167 -6.33 -13.84 4.21
N ARG A 168 -6.87 -15.01 4.62
CA ARG A 168 -7.40 -16.00 3.68
C ARG A 168 -8.87 -15.75 3.34
N TYR A 169 -9.65 -15.35 4.36
CA TYR A 169 -11.07 -15.05 4.24
C TYR A 169 -11.38 -13.74 4.96
N PRO A 170 -10.87 -12.60 4.46
CA PRO A 170 -10.92 -11.33 5.20
C PRO A 170 -12.34 -10.76 5.31
N ILE A 171 -13.24 -11.10 4.38
CA ILE A 171 -14.58 -10.54 4.31
C ILE A 171 -15.38 -10.90 5.59
N GLY A 172 -15.70 -9.87 6.39
CA GLY A 172 -16.42 -10.03 7.66
C GLY A 172 -15.57 -10.48 8.85
N ASN A 173 -14.29 -10.78 8.65
CA ASN A 173 -13.38 -11.28 9.68
C ASN A 173 -12.19 -10.34 9.95
N ALA A 174 -11.81 -9.51 9.00
CA ALA A 174 -10.74 -8.53 9.15
C ALA A 174 -11.23 -7.13 8.81
N SER A 175 -10.47 -6.11 9.19
CA SER A 175 -10.67 -4.74 8.69
C SER A 175 -10.47 -4.70 7.19
N PHE A 176 -11.35 -3.99 6.48
CA PHE A 176 -11.43 -4.03 5.04
C PHE A 176 -11.97 -2.70 4.48
N LEU A 177 -11.62 -2.32 3.25
CA LEU A 177 -12.22 -1.16 2.58
C LEU A 177 -13.75 -1.33 2.57
N ALA A 178 -14.47 -0.39 3.20
CA ALA A 178 -15.91 -0.50 3.40
C ALA A 178 -16.66 -0.57 2.05
N PRO A 179 -17.24 -1.71 1.67
CA PRO A 179 -17.95 -1.84 0.42
C PRO A 179 -19.37 -1.23 0.54
N LEU A 180 -19.86 -0.63 -0.54
CA LEU A 180 -21.26 -0.14 -0.62
C LEU A 180 -22.24 -1.22 -1.04
N GLY A 181 -21.78 -2.27 -1.67
CA GLY A 181 -22.64 -3.31 -2.26
C GLY A 181 -22.23 -4.71 -1.84
N ASN A 182 -22.78 -5.68 -2.54
CA ASN A 182 -22.41 -7.06 -2.35
C ASN A 182 -20.98 -7.29 -2.85
N VAL A 183 -20.21 -7.96 -2.04
CA VAL A 183 -18.94 -8.55 -2.45
C VAL A 183 -19.25 -9.82 -3.22
N SER A 184 -18.77 -9.94 -4.46
CA SER A 184 -18.98 -11.10 -5.31
C SER A 184 -17.66 -11.79 -5.63
N SER A 185 -17.64 -13.12 -5.53
CA SER A 185 -16.45 -13.91 -5.90
C SER A 185 -16.24 -13.86 -7.42
N THR A 186 -14.99 -13.69 -7.83
CA THR A 186 -14.56 -13.68 -9.23
C THR A 186 -13.37 -14.61 -9.44
N GLU A 187 -12.97 -14.82 -10.68
CA GLU A 187 -11.76 -15.55 -11.03
C GLU A 187 -10.54 -14.63 -10.86
N CYS A 188 -9.48 -15.13 -10.19
CA CYS A 188 -8.25 -14.35 -10.04
C CYS A 188 -7.55 -14.18 -11.39
N GLU A 189 -7.15 -12.96 -11.72
CA GLU A 189 -6.39 -12.66 -12.93
C GLU A 189 -5.02 -13.36 -12.92
N TYR A 190 -4.40 -13.45 -11.75
CA TYR A 190 -3.21 -14.26 -11.51
C TYR A 190 -3.31 -14.94 -10.15
N VAL A 191 -2.65 -16.07 -10.00
CA VAL A 191 -2.71 -16.93 -8.82
C VAL A 191 -1.29 -17.20 -8.34
N TRP A 192 -1.03 -16.95 -7.05
CA TRP A 192 0.25 -17.24 -6.41
C TRP A 192 0.30 -18.69 -5.96
N ASP A 193 -0.83 -19.15 -5.44
CA ASP A 193 -0.99 -20.54 -5.01
C ASP A 193 -2.48 -20.96 -5.08
N ASP A 194 -2.76 -22.26 -4.84
CA ASP A 194 -4.12 -22.83 -4.92
C ASP A 194 -5.08 -22.27 -3.83
N SER A 195 -4.58 -21.48 -2.88
CA SER A 195 -5.39 -20.86 -1.81
C SER A 195 -5.91 -19.48 -2.17
N ASP A 196 -5.44 -18.89 -3.25
CA ASP A 196 -5.84 -17.54 -3.67
C ASP A 196 -7.33 -17.49 -3.98
N THR A 197 -7.95 -16.41 -3.53
CA THR A 197 -9.36 -16.13 -3.78
C THR A 197 -9.55 -14.67 -4.14
N CYS A 198 -10.42 -14.39 -5.11
CA CYS A 198 -10.66 -13.05 -5.62
C CYS A 198 -12.14 -12.67 -5.54
N TRP A 199 -12.38 -11.39 -5.27
CA TRP A 199 -13.71 -10.81 -5.21
C TRP A 199 -13.71 -9.41 -5.82
N GLU A 200 -14.85 -9.05 -6.37
CA GLU A 200 -15.18 -7.68 -6.74
C GLU A 200 -16.06 -7.06 -5.66
N PHE A 201 -15.86 -5.77 -5.39
CA PHE A 201 -16.68 -5.00 -4.46
C PHE A 201 -16.94 -3.60 -4.99
N THR A 202 -17.95 -2.94 -4.44
CA THR A 202 -18.28 -1.56 -4.79
C THR A 202 -18.02 -0.66 -3.60
N THR A 203 -17.34 0.45 -3.84
CA THR A 203 -17.12 1.51 -2.86
C THR A 203 -17.40 2.89 -3.45
N ILE A 204 -17.07 3.96 -2.74
CA ILE A 204 -17.38 5.32 -3.18
C ILE A 204 -16.28 6.28 -2.74
N ALA A 205 -16.00 7.27 -3.58
CA ALA A 205 -15.17 8.42 -3.22
C ALA A 205 -15.87 9.73 -3.58
N ALA A 206 -15.42 10.83 -3.01
CA ALA A 206 -15.92 12.15 -3.39
C ALA A 206 -14.82 13.19 -3.32
N VAL A 207 -14.97 14.23 -4.16
CA VAL A 207 -14.21 15.47 -4.06
C VAL A 207 -15.14 16.67 -4.10
N MET A 208 -14.84 17.68 -3.30
CA MET A 208 -15.53 18.96 -3.24
C MET A 208 -14.49 20.06 -3.10
N TYR A 209 -14.60 21.13 -3.86
CA TYR A 209 -13.68 22.29 -3.81
C TYR A 209 -14.34 23.56 -4.35
N ASP A 210 -13.77 24.71 -4.00
CA ASP A 210 -14.14 26.00 -4.54
C ASP A 210 -13.25 26.31 -5.74
N THR A 211 -13.82 26.47 -6.96
CA THR A 211 -13.10 26.84 -8.21
C THR A 211 -12.25 25.75 -8.85
N PRO A 212 -11.61 25.98 -10.02
CA PRO A 212 -12.14 26.52 -11.26
C PRO A 212 -12.83 25.43 -12.09
N THR A 213 -13.53 25.81 -13.16
CA THR A 213 -14.30 24.87 -14.00
C THR A 213 -13.46 23.94 -14.90
N ASP A 214 -12.17 24.19 -14.98
CA ASP A 214 -11.20 23.44 -15.80
C ASP A 214 -10.22 22.57 -14.98
N ALA A 215 -10.42 22.49 -13.67
CA ALA A 215 -9.62 21.62 -12.82
C ALA A 215 -9.82 20.15 -13.19
N ILE A 216 -8.71 19.44 -13.26
CA ILE A 216 -8.68 17.98 -13.30
C ILE A 216 -8.11 17.52 -11.97
N VAL A 217 -8.93 16.83 -11.19
CA VAL A 217 -8.53 16.22 -9.93
C VAL A 217 -8.61 14.72 -10.11
N THR A 218 -7.52 14.03 -9.82
CA THR A 218 -7.48 12.57 -9.86
C THR A 218 -7.23 12.06 -8.44
N ILE A 219 -8.04 11.10 -8.00
CA ILE A 219 -7.72 10.21 -6.90
C ILE A 219 -7.16 8.96 -7.57
N ASP A 220 -5.90 8.66 -7.34
CA ASP A 220 -5.24 7.48 -7.90
C ASP A 220 -5.77 6.20 -7.24
N GLU A 221 -5.27 5.05 -7.69
CA GLU A 221 -5.57 3.76 -7.07
C GLU A 221 -5.52 3.85 -5.55
N ILE A 222 -6.61 3.48 -4.89
CA ILE A 222 -6.63 3.31 -3.44
C ILE A 222 -6.28 1.87 -3.18
N ARG A 223 -5.21 1.65 -2.43
CA ARG A 223 -4.70 0.33 -2.07
C ARG A 223 -4.74 0.15 -0.56
N PHE A 224 -5.31 -0.95 -0.15
CA PHE A 224 -5.32 -1.40 1.23
C PHE A 224 -4.81 -2.83 1.30
N GLU A 225 -3.77 -3.01 2.07
CA GLU A 225 -3.10 -4.30 2.25
C GLU A 225 -3.12 -4.68 3.72
N ALA A 226 -3.20 -5.98 3.98
CA ALA A 226 -2.99 -6.53 5.29
C ALA A 226 -2.15 -7.80 5.19
N TRP A 227 -1.12 -7.89 6.00
CA TRP A 227 -0.24 -9.04 5.98
C TRP A 227 0.19 -9.45 7.37
N ASN A 228 0.44 -10.75 7.49
CA ASN A 228 1.19 -11.34 8.59
C ASN A 228 2.55 -11.72 8.05
N GLU A 229 3.60 -11.33 8.73
CA GLU A 229 4.96 -11.71 8.43
C GLU A 229 5.55 -12.43 9.62
N TRP A 230 6.24 -13.53 9.35
CA TRP A 230 7.03 -14.24 10.36
C TRP A 230 8.39 -14.62 9.83
N GLY A 231 9.37 -14.38 10.66
CA GLY A 231 10.75 -14.71 10.40
C GLY A 231 11.24 -15.84 11.29
N PHE A 232 11.94 -16.79 10.72
CA PHE A 232 12.67 -17.79 11.46
C PHE A 232 14.08 -17.89 10.90
N TRP A 233 15.08 -17.50 11.72
CA TRP A 233 16.51 -17.55 11.44
C TRP A 233 16.91 -16.80 10.15
N LEU A 234 16.85 -17.40 8.97
CA LEU A 234 17.22 -16.83 7.68
C LEU A 234 16.10 -16.91 6.63
N SER A 235 14.91 -17.27 7.06
CA SER A 235 13.75 -17.35 6.16
C SER A 235 12.62 -16.48 6.69
N ASN A 236 12.09 -15.63 5.84
CA ASN A 236 10.85 -14.92 6.08
C ASN A 236 9.74 -15.58 5.29
N SER A 237 8.57 -15.62 5.87
CA SER A 237 7.34 -16.06 5.24
C SER A 237 6.27 -15.03 5.54
N PHE A 238 5.30 -14.91 4.66
CA PHE A 238 4.17 -14.01 4.85
C PHE A 238 2.91 -14.63 4.26
N ASN A 239 1.77 -14.13 4.69
CA ASN A 239 0.52 -14.21 3.97
C ASN A 239 -0.18 -12.86 4.01
N MET A 240 -1.02 -12.60 3.00
CA MET A 240 -1.62 -11.28 2.85
C MET A 240 -2.93 -11.31 2.08
N PHE A 241 -3.66 -10.23 2.18
CA PHE A 241 -4.67 -9.81 1.21
C PHE A 241 -4.43 -8.37 0.77
N GLU A 242 -4.95 -8.04 -0.39
CA GLU A 242 -4.89 -6.71 -0.98
C GLU A 242 -6.27 -6.34 -1.53
N ALA A 243 -6.74 -5.13 -1.21
CA ALA A 243 -7.94 -4.55 -1.79
C ALA A 243 -7.55 -3.27 -2.53
N THR A 244 -7.96 -3.16 -3.79
CA THR A 244 -7.64 -2.01 -4.64
C THR A 244 -8.88 -1.41 -5.27
N THR A 245 -8.81 -0.14 -5.62
CA THR A 245 -9.81 0.52 -6.48
C THR A 245 -9.09 1.18 -7.66
N PRO A 246 -9.72 1.24 -8.83
CA PRO A 246 -9.15 1.97 -9.95
C PRO A 246 -9.09 3.47 -9.65
N PRO A 247 -8.24 4.22 -10.38
CA PRO A 247 -8.21 5.67 -10.32
C PRO A 247 -9.56 6.28 -10.72
N VAL A 248 -9.91 7.40 -10.09
CA VAL A 248 -11.09 8.20 -10.47
C VAL A 248 -10.69 9.62 -10.85
N ILE A 249 -11.20 10.09 -11.97
CA ILE A 249 -10.89 11.41 -12.52
C ILE A 249 -12.12 12.30 -12.46
N TYR A 250 -11.97 13.44 -11.81
CA TYR A 250 -12.93 14.53 -11.76
C TYR A 250 -12.44 15.64 -12.70
N ALA A 251 -12.94 15.65 -13.92
CA ALA A 251 -12.59 16.62 -14.95
C ALA A 251 -13.71 17.65 -15.15
N ASP A 252 -13.42 18.77 -15.80
CA ASP A 252 -14.38 19.81 -16.18
C ASP A 252 -15.19 20.37 -14.99
N GLY A 253 -14.54 20.50 -13.83
CA GLY A 253 -15.17 20.98 -12.61
C GLY A 253 -16.19 20.02 -11.98
N ARG A 254 -16.18 18.75 -12.39
CA ARG A 254 -17.01 17.72 -11.76
C ARG A 254 -16.62 17.53 -10.30
N GLN A 255 -17.61 17.41 -9.45
CA GLN A 255 -17.47 17.22 -8.00
C GLN A 255 -18.56 16.28 -7.50
N GLY A 256 -18.39 15.82 -6.25
CA GLY A 256 -19.37 15.00 -5.57
C GLY A 256 -18.99 13.52 -5.54
N TRP A 257 -19.98 12.69 -5.28
CA TRP A 257 -19.81 11.26 -5.06
C TRP A 257 -19.68 10.47 -6.36
N THR A 258 -18.69 9.60 -6.42
CA THR A 258 -18.44 8.69 -7.55
C THR A 258 -18.29 7.27 -7.02
N GLN A 259 -19.09 6.35 -7.57
CA GLN A 259 -18.98 4.93 -7.28
C GLN A 259 -17.74 4.35 -7.95
N LEU A 260 -17.02 3.49 -7.23
CA LEU A 260 -15.84 2.78 -7.68
C LEU A 260 -16.09 1.27 -7.57
N GLU A 261 -15.60 0.54 -8.55
CA GLU A 261 -15.54 -0.93 -8.51
C GLU A 261 -14.12 -1.30 -8.09
N GLY A 262 -14.00 -2.08 -7.03
CA GLY A 262 -12.71 -2.49 -6.48
C GLY A 262 -12.55 -3.99 -6.52
N ASP A 263 -11.30 -4.42 -6.46
CA ASP A 263 -10.88 -5.81 -6.44
C ASP A 263 -10.26 -6.17 -5.09
N LEU A 264 -10.57 -7.36 -4.60
CA LEU A 264 -9.94 -7.95 -3.44
C LEU A 264 -9.27 -9.26 -3.83
N HIS A 265 -7.98 -9.35 -3.61
CA HIS A 265 -7.20 -10.57 -3.75
C HIS A 265 -6.75 -11.02 -2.37
N ALA A 266 -7.11 -12.22 -1.96
CA ALA A 266 -6.80 -12.76 -0.64
C ALA A 266 -6.28 -14.20 -0.74
N GLY A 267 -5.69 -14.69 0.34
CA GLY A 267 -5.09 -16.00 0.39
C GLY A 267 -3.67 -16.06 -0.16
N MET A 268 -3.08 -14.92 -0.51
CA MET A 268 -1.73 -14.86 -1.05
C MET A 268 -0.67 -15.24 -0.02
N GLY A 269 0.36 -15.98 -0.45
CA GLY A 269 1.51 -16.33 0.37
C GLY A 269 1.42 -17.69 1.04
N ARG A 270 2.06 -17.87 2.20
CA ARG A 270 2.16 -19.15 2.90
C ARG A 270 1.27 -19.19 4.12
N TYR A 271 0.52 -20.29 4.27
CA TYR A 271 -0.34 -20.57 5.42
C TYR A 271 0.19 -21.70 6.31
N ASP A 272 1.25 -22.38 5.86
CA ASP A 272 1.97 -23.41 6.64
C ASP A 272 3.02 -22.75 7.54
N GLY A 273 2.63 -21.72 8.28
CA GLY A 273 3.49 -21.10 9.28
C GLY A 273 3.91 -22.10 10.36
N PRO A 274 4.98 -21.84 11.12
CA PRO A 274 5.34 -22.70 12.24
C PRO A 274 4.13 -22.78 13.18
N SER A 275 3.54 -23.98 13.26
CA SER A 275 2.48 -24.27 14.22
C SER A 275 2.95 -23.86 15.62
N ARG A 276 2.27 -22.90 16.24
CA ARG A 276 2.49 -22.50 17.65
C ARG A 276 2.31 -23.67 18.59
#